data_95e122168a6e12b0c3f572189dd577f7
#
_entry.id   95e122168a6e12b0c3f572189dd577f7
#
_cell.length_a   1.000
_cell.length_b   1.000
_cell.length_c   1.000
_cell.angle_alpha   90.00
_cell.angle_beta   90.00
_cell.angle_gamma   90.00
#
_symmetry.space_group_name_H-M   'P 1'
#
loop_
_entity.id
_entity.type
_entity.pdbx_description
1 polymer ?
#
loop_
_entity_poly.entity_id
_entity_poly.type
_entity_poly.pdbx_seq_one_letter_code
_entity_poly.pdbx_strand_id
1 'polypeptide(L)'
;MADVAARIPLVDYLVLDGSPRLRANECTSCGARYFDRRNACAGCFETGFRRVDIATDGEVRAFTIVTFAAPGVPVPFVAAVVDCHGTSVRANLINVEPSPEHVRLGMKVRLATYVVGTDDNGTEAIGFGFEPA
;
A
#
# COMPACT_ATOMS: atom_id res chain seq x y z
N MET A 1 -9.31 30.29 12.39
CA MET A 1 -8.58 29.39 11.49
C MET A 1 -9.13 27.98 11.67
N ALA A 2 -9.51 27.36 10.58
CA ALA A 2 -9.97 25.98 10.66
C ALA A 2 -8.77 25.09 10.97
N ASP A 3 -8.89 24.29 11.99
CA ASP A 3 -7.86 23.30 12.30
C ASP A 3 -7.89 22.20 11.27
N VAL A 4 -6.74 21.94 10.68
CA VAL A 4 -6.56 20.79 9.83
C VAL A 4 -6.46 19.58 10.75
N ALA A 5 -7.30 18.57 10.52
CA ALA A 5 -7.24 17.35 11.29
C ALA A 5 -5.84 16.74 11.16
N ALA A 6 -5.28 16.30 12.27
CA ALA A 6 -4.02 15.59 12.24
C ALA A 6 -4.22 14.27 11.50
N ARG A 7 -3.27 13.92 10.65
CA ARG A 7 -3.33 12.70 9.83
C ARG A 7 -2.09 11.87 10.11
N ILE A 8 -2.31 10.61 10.44
CA ILE A 8 -1.22 9.66 10.69
C ILE A 8 -1.35 8.49 9.72
N PRO A 9 -0.24 8.01 9.18
CA PRO A 9 -0.29 6.82 8.32
C PRO A 9 -0.61 5.59 9.18
N LEU A 10 -1.46 4.72 8.64
CA LEU A 10 -1.80 3.46 9.31
C LEU A 10 -0.59 2.54 9.39
N VAL A 11 0.29 2.60 8.39
CA VAL A 11 1.54 1.83 8.35
C VAL A 11 2.71 2.80 8.22
N ASP A 12 3.86 2.42 8.78
CA ASP A 12 5.01 3.32 8.87
C ASP A 12 5.73 3.56 7.54
N TYR A 13 5.45 2.75 6.52
CA TYR A 13 6.03 2.92 5.19
C TYR A 13 5.16 3.77 4.25
N LEU A 14 4.02 4.28 4.73
CA LEU A 14 3.20 5.24 3.98
C LEU A 14 3.63 6.65 4.37
N VAL A 15 4.05 7.43 3.40
CA VAL A 15 4.50 8.82 3.60
C VAL A 15 3.41 9.75 3.12
N LEU A 16 2.97 10.65 4.00
CA LEU A 16 1.86 11.57 3.73
C LEU A 16 2.29 13.01 3.47
N ASP A 17 3.56 13.35 3.70
CA ASP A 17 4.04 14.69 3.42
C ASP A 17 4.17 14.91 1.91
N GLY A 18 3.50 15.93 1.39
CA GLY A 18 3.41 16.13 -0.05
C GLY A 18 2.48 15.11 -0.70
N SER A 19 2.86 14.59 -1.87
CA SER A 19 2.09 13.53 -2.53
C SER A 19 2.24 12.21 -1.79
N PRO A 20 1.15 11.50 -1.50
CA PRO A 20 1.24 10.20 -0.81
C PRO A 20 2.08 9.21 -1.62
N ARG A 21 2.94 8.49 -0.92
CA ARG A 21 3.81 7.48 -1.53
C ARG A 21 4.23 6.45 -0.51
N LEU A 22 4.71 5.31 -1.00
CA LEU A 22 5.28 4.27 -0.16
C LEU A 22 6.79 4.39 -0.18
N ARG A 23 7.42 4.05 0.94
CA ARG A 23 8.87 4.09 1.10
C ARG A 23 9.35 2.73 1.58
N ALA A 24 10.32 2.17 0.87
CA ALA A 24 10.88 0.87 1.18
C ALA A 24 12.31 1.00 1.69
N ASN A 25 12.77 -0.06 2.35
CA ASN A 25 14.18 -0.24 2.72
C ASN A 25 14.84 -1.06 1.62
N GLU A 26 15.79 -0.46 0.91
CA GLU A 26 16.50 -1.12 -0.18
C GLU A 26 17.90 -1.53 0.28
N CYS A 27 18.23 -2.81 0.10
CA CYS A 27 19.57 -3.29 0.40
C CYS A 27 20.59 -2.58 -0.48
N THR A 28 21.63 -2.01 0.13
CA THR A 28 22.64 -1.26 -0.60
C THR A 28 23.58 -2.16 -1.40
N SER A 29 23.58 -3.47 -1.14
CA SER A 29 24.43 -4.44 -1.84
C SER A 29 23.73 -5.10 -3.01
N CYS A 30 22.52 -5.64 -2.83
CA CYS A 30 21.83 -6.40 -3.87
C CYS A 30 20.58 -5.74 -4.43
N GLY A 31 20.11 -4.64 -3.83
CA GLY A 31 18.94 -3.92 -4.31
C GLY A 31 17.59 -4.51 -3.89
N ALA A 32 17.56 -5.56 -3.08
CA ALA A 32 16.30 -6.11 -2.59
C ALA A 32 15.57 -5.09 -1.72
N ARG A 33 14.24 -5.02 -1.85
CA ARG A 33 13.42 -4.04 -1.17
C ARG A 33 12.46 -4.69 -0.21
N TYR A 34 12.32 -4.08 0.98
CA TYR A 34 11.45 -4.55 2.06
C TYR A 34 10.70 -3.37 2.64
N PHE A 35 9.44 -3.57 3.00
CA PHE A 35 8.66 -2.53 3.69
C PHE A 35 8.87 -2.57 5.20
N ASP A 36 9.24 -3.72 5.75
CA ASP A 36 9.55 -3.84 7.16
C ASP A 36 11.03 -3.50 7.43
N ARG A 37 11.32 -3.23 8.69
CA ARG A 37 12.69 -3.06 9.14
C ARG A 37 13.36 -4.42 9.23
N ARG A 38 14.55 -4.53 8.65
CA ARG A 38 15.34 -5.76 8.69
C ARG A 38 16.72 -5.49 9.24
N ASN A 39 17.22 -6.44 10.02
CA ASN A 39 18.60 -6.40 10.50
C ASN A 39 19.58 -6.87 9.43
N ALA A 40 19.14 -7.76 8.55
CA ALA A 40 19.95 -8.28 7.46
C ALA A 40 19.07 -8.57 6.24
N CYS A 41 19.67 -8.49 5.06
CA CYS A 41 19.00 -8.81 3.81
C CYS A 41 18.82 -10.32 3.68
N ALA A 42 17.60 -10.74 3.35
CA ALA A 42 17.30 -12.17 3.14
C ALA A 42 17.98 -12.73 1.90
N GLY A 43 18.33 -11.87 0.92
CA GLY A 43 18.95 -12.29 -0.32
C GLY A 43 20.48 -12.41 -0.26
N CYS A 44 21.14 -11.50 0.46
CA CYS A 44 22.61 -11.46 0.45
C CYS A 44 23.23 -11.36 1.84
N PHE A 45 22.44 -11.31 2.90
CA PHE A 45 22.84 -11.24 4.32
C PHE A 45 23.59 -9.96 4.72
N GLU A 46 23.69 -8.97 3.84
CA GLU A 46 24.28 -7.69 4.19
C GLU A 46 23.34 -6.88 5.08
N THR A 47 23.90 -5.91 5.82
CA THR A 47 23.15 -5.18 6.84
C THR A 47 22.86 -3.72 6.46
N GLY A 48 23.36 -3.26 5.32
CA GLY A 48 23.17 -1.88 4.87
C GLY A 48 21.88 -1.72 4.08
N PHE A 49 21.05 -0.74 4.50
CA PHE A 49 19.80 -0.40 3.82
C PHE A 49 19.69 1.10 3.66
N ARG A 50 19.05 1.51 2.57
CA ARG A 50 18.67 2.91 2.36
C ARG A 50 17.18 2.99 2.11
N ARG A 51 16.57 4.13 2.42
CA ARG A 51 15.16 4.35 2.15
C ARG A 51 14.99 4.87 0.73
N VAL A 52 14.05 4.28 0.00
CA VAL A 52 13.73 4.68 -1.38
C VAL A 52 12.23 4.81 -1.53
N ASP A 53 11.79 5.78 -2.31
CA ASP A 53 10.38 5.92 -2.65
C ASP A 53 10.02 4.94 -3.75
N ILE A 54 8.84 4.34 -3.62
CA ILE A 54 8.33 3.37 -4.59
C ILE A 54 7.42 4.11 -5.57
N ALA A 55 7.44 3.69 -6.83
CA ALA A 55 6.54 4.24 -7.85
C ALA A 55 5.09 4.11 -7.38
N THR A 56 4.28 5.14 -7.67
CA THR A 56 2.89 5.19 -7.21
C THR A 56 1.92 4.58 -8.19
N ASP A 57 2.39 4.08 -9.31
CA ASP A 57 1.59 3.38 -10.32
C ASP A 57 2.13 1.98 -10.53
N GLY A 58 1.28 1.10 -11.02
CA GLY A 58 1.69 -0.27 -11.26
C GLY A 58 0.63 -1.09 -11.98
N GLU A 59 0.87 -2.40 -12.00
CA GLU A 59 -0.03 -3.37 -12.63
C GLU A 59 -0.41 -4.45 -11.64
N VAL A 60 -1.65 -4.92 -11.72
CA VAL A 60 -2.11 -6.04 -10.91
C VAL A 60 -1.46 -7.32 -11.42
N ARG A 61 -0.70 -8.00 -10.56
CA ARG A 61 -0.05 -9.27 -10.87
C ARG A 61 -0.84 -10.47 -10.37
N ALA A 62 -1.54 -10.28 -9.26
CA ALA A 62 -2.40 -11.31 -8.68
C ALA A 62 -3.51 -10.63 -7.90
N PHE A 63 -4.66 -11.28 -7.83
CA PHE A 63 -5.73 -10.77 -7.00
C PHE A 63 -6.68 -11.89 -6.57
N THR A 64 -7.41 -11.62 -5.50
CA THR A 64 -8.49 -12.48 -5.02
C THR A 64 -9.65 -11.57 -4.63
N ILE A 65 -10.85 -11.92 -5.07
CA ILE A 65 -12.07 -11.27 -4.59
C ILE A 65 -12.49 -12.01 -3.32
N VAL A 66 -12.38 -11.33 -2.18
CA VAL A 66 -12.64 -11.92 -0.88
C VAL A 66 -14.10 -11.68 -0.55
N THR A 67 -14.87 -12.77 -0.41
CA THR A 67 -16.31 -12.70 -0.12
C THR A 67 -16.65 -13.15 1.29
N PHE A 68 -15.66 -13.59 2.05
CA PHE A 68 -15.84 -14.11 3.40
C PHE A 68 -14.70 -13.59 4.29
N ALA A 69 -15.06 -12.97 5.41
CA ALA A 69 -14.08 -12.39 6.33
C ALA A 69 -14.64 -12.40 7.74
N ALA A 70 -13.79 -12.02 8.70
CA ALA A 70 -14.19 -11.89 10.10
C ALA A 70 -15.32 -10.88 10.28
N PRO A 71 -16.15 -11.02 11.32
CA PRO A 71 -17.19 -10.04 11.61
C PRO A 71 -16.62 -8.62 11.71
N GLY A 72 -17.33 -7.67 11.09
CA GLY A 72 -16.91 -6.27 11.06
C GLY A 72 -16.03 -5.89 9.88
N VAL A 73 -15.56 -6.85 9.10
CA VAL A 73 -14.79 -6.58 7.89
C VAL A 73 -15.75 -6.51 6.70
N PRO A 74 -15.83 -5.36 6.01
CA PRO A 74 -16.69 -5.25 4.84
C PRO A 74 -16.25 -6.20 3.73
N VAL A 75 -17.21 -6.92 3.16
CA VAL A 75 -17.00 -7.80 2.01
C VAL A 75 -18.08 -7.53 0.97
N PRO A 76 -17.84 -7.80 -0.32
CA PRO A 76 -16.57 -8.28 -0.87
C PRO A 76 -15.52 -7.17 -0.98
N PHE A 77 -14.26 -7.58 -1.02
CA PHE A 77 -13.16 -6.67 -1.33
C PHE A 77 -12.12 -7.40 -2.17
N VAL A 78 -11.21 -6.66 -2.79
CA VAL A 78 -10.17 -7.23 -3.64
C VAL A 78 -8.82 -7.11 -2.94
N ALA A 79 -8.22 -8.24 -2.61
CA ALA A 79 -6.84 -8.30 -2.15
C ALA A 79 -5.94 -8.54 -3.36
N ALA A 80 -4.92 -7.73 -3.54
CA ALA A 80 -4.10 -7.76 -4.74
C ALA A 80 -2.61 -7.70 -4.43
N VAL A 81 -1.82 -8.16 -5.40
CA VAL A 81 -0.38 -7.90 -5.47
C VAL A 81 -0.17 -7.02 -6.69
N VAL A 82 0.39 -5.84 -6.47
CA VAL A 82 0.63 -4.84 -7.51
C VAL A 82 2.13 -4.74 -7.76
N ASP A 83 2.53 -4.82 -9.02
CA ASP A 83 3.92 -4.59 -9.41
C ASP A 83 4.10 -3.11 -9.71
N CYS A 84 4.80 -2.42 -8.81
CA CYS A 84 5.13 -1.01 -8.95
C CYS A 84 6.54 -0.89 -9.53
N HIS A 85 6.66 -1.08 -10.82
CA HIS A 85 7.92 -0.97 -11.58
C HIS A 85 9.05 -1.83 -10.98
N GLY A 86 8.72 -3.08 -10.66
CA GLY A 86 9.67 -4.06 -10.13
C GLY A 86 9.56 -4.31 -8.63
N THR A 87 8.78 -3.51 -7.92
CA THR A 87 8.54 -3.72 -6.48
C THR A 87 7.13 -4.23 -6.28
N SER A 88 6.98 -5.39 -5.65
CA SER A 88 5.67 -5.97 -5.35
C SER A 88 5.08 -5.36 -4.09
N VAL A 89 3.86 -4.88 -4.19
CA VAL A 89 3.13 -4.28 -3.07
C VAL A 89 1.84 -5.05 -2.86
N ARG A 90 1.60 -5.50 -1.65
CA ARG A 90 0.32 -6.12 -1.28
C ARG A 90 -0.62 -5.05 -0.77
N ALA A 91 -1.79 -4.94 -1.39
CA ALA A 91 -2.78 -3.95 -1.00
C ALA A 91 -4.15 -4.33 -1.55
N ASN A 92 -5.18 -3.68 -1.03
CA ASN A 92 -6.51 -3.84 -1.58
C ASN A 92 -6.70 -2.89 -2.77
N LEU A 93 -7.49 -3.34 -3.74
CA LEU A 93 -7.98 -2.43 -4.78
C LEU A 93 -9.19 -1.69 -4.22
N ILE A 94 -9.20 -0.38 -4.42
CA ILE A 94 -10.27 0.51 -3.94
C ILE A 94 -10.83 1.30 -5.12
N ASN A 95 -11.99 1.91 -4.90
CA ASN A 95 -12.67 2.72 -5.94
C ASN A 95 -12.95 1.92 -7.21
N VAL A 96 -13.17 0.62 -7.08
CA VAL A 96 -13.52 -0.29 -8.15
C VAL A 96 -14.50 -1.31 -7.62
N GLU A 97 -15.46 -1.71 -8.44
CA GLU A 97 -16.38 -2.76 -8.04
C GLU A 97 -15.63 -4.10 -7.91
N PRO A 98 -15.75 -4.80 -6.76
CA PRO A 98 -15.04 -6.05 -6.54
C PRO A 98 -15.74 -7.22 -7.26
N SER A 99 -15.63 -7.25 -8.56
CA SER A 99 -16.24 -8.26 -9.41
C SER A 99 -15.30 -8.67 -10.54
N PRO A 100 -15.45 -9.90 -11.09
CA PRO A 100 -14.60 -10.35 -12.19
C PRO A 100 -14.71 -9.50 -13.46
N GLU A 101 -15.81 -8.77 -13.62
CA GLU A 101 -16.01 -7.88 -14.77
C GLU A 101 -15.16 -6.61 -14.69
N HIS A 102 -14.77 -6.20 -13.47
CA HIS A 102 -14.09 -4.93 -13.23
C HIS A 102 -12.64 -5.09 -12.80
N VAL A 103 -12.23 -6.29 -12.38
CA VAL A 103 -10.87 -6.56 -11.90
C VAL A 103 -10.25 -7.64 -12.77
N ARG A 104 -9.04 -7.37 -13.29
CA ARG A 104 -8.32 -8.34 -14.13
C ARG A 104 -6.81 -8.21 -13.94
N LEU A 105 -6.12 -9.29 -14.24
CA LEU A 105 -4.65 -9.29 -14.26
C LEU A 105 -4.15 -8.32 -15.32
N GLY A 106 -3.08 -7.60 -15.01
CA GLY A 106 -2.47 -6.65 -15.91
C GLY A 106 -3.12 -5.27 -15.94
N MET A 107 -4.24 -5.08 -15.22
CA MET A 107 -4.86 -3.75 -15.19
C MET A 107 -3.94 -2.73 -14.55
N LYS A 108 -3.97 -1.51 -15.07
CA LYS A 108 -3.18 -0.41 -14.55
C LYS A 108 -3.87 0.20 -13.33
N VAL A 109 -3.10 0.45 -12.29
CA VAL A 109 -3.60 1.00 -11.04
C VAL A 109 -2.63 2.07 -10.53
N ARG A 110 -3.13 2.92 -9.63
CA ARG A 110 -2.34 3.94 -8.97
C ARG A 110 -2.63 3.95 -7.48
N LEU A 111 -1.65 4.39 -6.70
CA LEU A 111 -1.78 4.52 -5.25
C LEU A 111 -2.85 5.55 -4.90
N ALA A 112 -3.70 5.21 -3.95
CA ALA A 112 -4.69 6.11 -3.39
C ALA A 112 -4.75 5.93 -1.88
N THR A 113 -5.16 6.98 -1.19
CA THR A 113 -5.28 6.96 0.28
C THR A 113 -6.74 7.15 0.68
N TYR A 114 -7.06 6.68 1.88
CA TYR A 114 -8.41 6.83 2.42
C TYR A 114 -8.34 6.90 3.95
N VAL A 115 -9.37 7.49 4.55
CA VAL A 115 -9.47 7.56 6.01
C VAL A 115 -9.99 6.22 6.52
N VAL A 116 -9.21 5.57 7.36
CA VAL A 116 -9.60 4.30 7.99
C VAL A 116 -10.50 4.57 9.19
N GLY A 117 -10.19 5.59 9.97
CA GLY A 117 -10.96 5.97 11.13
C GLY A 117 -10.46 7.27 11.72
N THR A 118 -11.21 7.82 12.65
CA THR A 118 -10.88 9.08 13.32
C THR A 118 -11.05 8.86 14.83
N ASP A 119 -10.06 9.32 15.60
CA ASP A 119 -10.13 9.20 17.06
C ASP A 119 -10.93 10.35 17.69
N ASP A 120 -11.05 10.35 19.02
CA ASP A 120 -11.82 11.34 19.75
C ASP A 120 -11.25 12.75 19.64
N ASN A 121 -9.96 12.89 19.28
CA ASN A 121 -9.29 14.17 19.10
C ASN A 121 -9.36 14.67 17.65
N GLY A 122 -10.02 13.96 16.77
CA GLY A 122 -10.11 14.31 15.36
C GLY A 122 -8.90 13.88 14.53
N THR A 123 -7.98 13.08 15.09
CA THR A 123 -6.85 12.54 14.35
C THR A 123 -7.32 11.42 13.42
N GLU A 124 -6.99 11.55 12.14
CA GLU A 124 -7.39 10.58 11.12
C GLU A 124 -6.27 9.58 10.86
N ALA A 125 -6.61 8.29 10.91
CA ALA A 125 -5.71 7.22 10.46
C ALA A 125 -5.90 7.02 8.97
N ILE A 126 -4.81 7.10 8.21
CA ILE A 126 -4.84 7.06 6.75
C ILE A 126 -4.28 5.73 6.28
N GLY A 127 -5.08 5.00 5.54
CA GLY A 127 -4.67 3.78 4.85
C GLY A 127 -4.41 4.04 3.39
N PHE A 128 -3.89 3.03 2.71
CA PHE A 128 -3.66 3.10 1.27
C PHE A 128 -4.22 1.87 0.57
N GLY A 129 -4.50 2.05 -0.70
CA GLY A 129 -4.85 0.99 -1.62
C GLY A 129 -4.46 1.42 -3.02
N PHE A 130 -4.88 0.66 -4.00
CA PHE A 130 -4.68 1.01 -5.40
C PHE A 130 -6.02 1.10 -6.09
N GLU A 131 -6.17 2.08 -6.94
CA GLU A 131 -7.39 2.30 -7.71
C GLU A 131 -7.07 2.25 -9.21
N PRO A 132 -8.08 2.00 -10.07
CA PRO A 132 -7.86 2.02 -11.52
C PRO A 132 -7.25 3.34 -11.97
N ALA A 133 -6.21 3.23 -12.76
CA ALA A 133 -5.53 4.39 -13.32
C ALA A 133 -6.23 4.91 -14.57
#